data_5bd613f190bfb08536b0b557bb2ed61b
#
_entry.id   5bd613f190bfb08536b0b557bb2ed61b
#
_cell.length_a   1.000
_cell.length_b   1.000
_cell.length_c   1.000
_cell.angle_alpha   90.00
_cell.angle_beta   90.00
_cell.angle_gamma   90.00
#
_symmetry.space_group_name_H-M   'P 1'
#
loop_
_entity.id
_entity.type
_entity.pdbx_description
1 polymer ?
#
loop_
_entity_poly.entity_id
_entity_poly.type
_entity_poly.pdbx_seq_one_letter_code
_entity_poly.pdbx_strand_id
1 'polypeptide(L)'
;MGGPAENYVLAKRRGLLSAYKPTGITNIPAAMRDPQGYWFGVYGSLLGFCSDQKALATRGLPVPKSWEELAKPQYHGLVAASSPLTSGTAFTVVRVLDEIYAKQASTAIRKIYDNVPRLTNSGTAPVKVVLAGEAAIAITFTPYCADKSDARKTVTISYPQEGTSYEIGSAALLKNARHRGEAKMFLDWLSQKSGQEVAVKSATPQLAITRDIPGSLASRLQQADPYILPARPQKSAADRDRWLTWFARQGWQK
;
A
#
# COMPACT_ATOMS: atom_id res chain seq x y z
N MET A 1 7.14 0.95 -14.61
CA MET A 1 5.83 1.01 -13.95
C MET A 1 5.82 0.13 -12.72
N GLY A 2 5.09 0.53 -11.69
CA GLY A 2 4.90 -0.21 -10.43
C GLY A 2 5.64 0.38 -9.24
N GLY A 3 5.16 0.07 -8.04
CA GLY A 3 5.67 0.62 -6.79
C GLY A 3 5.16 2.02 -6.46
N PRO A 4 5.38 2.45 -5.21
CA PRO A 4 4.76 3.67 -4.67
C PRO A 4 5.36 4.95 -5.24
N ALA A 5 4.53 6.01 -5.26
CA ALA A 5 4.86 7.31 -5.84
C ALA A 5 6.12 7.96 -5.24
N GLU A 6 6.46 7.73 -3.97
CA GLU A 6 7.68 8.24 -3.35
C GLU A 6 8.96 7.75 -4.05
N ASN A 7 8.97 6.56 -4.63
CA ASN A 7 10.09 6.07 -5.42
C ASN A 7 10.30 6.92 -6.68
N TYR A 8 9.20 7.40 -7.27
CA TYR A 8 9.25 8.28 -8.44
C TYR A 8 9.68 9.70 -8.08
N VAL A 9 9.29 10.18 -6.88
CA VAL A 9 9.80 11.43 -6.33
C VAL A 9 11.33 11.37 -6.18
N LEU A 10 11.86 10.27 -5.63
CA LEU A 10 13.30 10.05 -5.50
C LEU A 10 13.98 9.94 -6.87
N ALA A 11 13.41 9.18 -7.81
CA ALA A 11 13.93 9.03 -9.17
C ALA A 11 13.96 10.38 -9.91
N LYS A 12 12.93 11.23 -9.75
CA LYS A 12 12.90 12.60 -10.29
C LYS A 12 14.04 13.44 -9.71
N ARG A 13 14.23 13.44 -8.39
CA ARG A 13 15.31 14.18 -7.71
C ARG A 13 16.70 13.77 -8.19
N ARG A 14 16.87 12.49 -8.55
CA ARG A 14 18.12 11.94 -9.12
C ARG A 14 18.26 12.15 -10.61
N GLY A 15 17.33 12.85 -11.27
CA GLY A 15 17.38 13.14 -12.70
C GLY A 15 17.22 11.91 -13.60
N LEU A 16 16.56 10.84 -13.11
CA LEU A 16 16.38 9.58 -13.83
C LEU A 16 15.14 9.56 -14.72
N LEU A 17 14.23 10.53 -14.55
CA LEU A 17 12.96 10.61 -15.25
C LEU A 17 12.93 11.73 -16.28
N SER A 18 12.10 11.58 -17.30
CA SER A 18 11.70 12.63 -18.26
C SER A 18 10.26 13.04 -18.01
N ALA A 19 9.98 14.34 -18.09
CA ALA A 19 8.62 14.84 -18.05
C ALA A 19 7.85 14.33 -19.29
N TYR A 20 6.66 13.81 -19.05
CA TYR A 20 5.69 13.41 -20.07
C TYR A 20 4.28 13.46 -19.48
N LYS A 21 3.37 14.14 -20.16
CA LYS A 21 1.95 14.22 -19.78
C LYS A 21 1.16 13.34 -20.74
N PRO A 22 0.73 12.15 -20.33
CA PRO A 22 -0.06 11.27 -21.19
C PRO A 22 -1.44 11.86 -21.49
N THR A 23 -2.06 11.38 -22.57
CA THR A 23 -3.34 11.90 -23.10
C THR A 23 -4.49 11.82 -22.09
N GLY A 24 -4.53 10.79 -21.23
CA GLY A 24 -5.53 10.60 -20.18
C GLY A 24 -5.24 11.29 -18.86
N ILE A 25 -4.20 12.13 -18.76
CA ILE A 25 -3.70 12.70 -17.49
C ILE A 25 -4.77 13.51 -16.73
N THR A 26 -5.74 14.10 -17.43
CA THR A 26 -6.81 14.91 -16.82
C THR A 26 -7.77 14.09 -15.97
N ASN A 27 -7.95 12.79 -16.27
CA ASN A 27 -8.79 11.87 -15.51
C ASN A 27 -8.14 11.41 -14.20
N ILE A 28 -6.82 11.62 -14.06
CA ILE A 28 -6.06 11.29 -12.85
C ILE A 28 -6.10 12.48 -11.90
N PRO A 29 -6.53 12.31 -10.63
CA PRO A 29 -6.55 13.39 -9.65
C PRO A 29 -5.20 14.08 -9.49
N ALA A 30 -5.21 15.40 -9.28
CA ALA A 30 -3.98 16.19 -9.14
C ALA A 30 -3.09 15.70 -7.99
N ALA A 31 -3.68 15.23 -6.89
CA ALA A 31 -2.96 14.65 -5.76
C ALA A 31 -2.24 13.32 -6.08
N MET A 32 -2.59 12.69 -7.21
CA MET A 32 -2.06 11.38 -7.62
C MET A 32 -1.13 11.47 -8.84
N ARG A 33 -0.58 12.65 -9.11
CA ARG A 33 0.37 12.90 -10.22
C ARG A 33 1.35 14.00 -9.88
N ASP A 34 2.49 13.98 -10.54
CA ASP A 34 3.46 15.08 -10.46
C ASP A 34 2.97 16.28 -11.30
N PRO A 35 2.91 17.50 -10.75
CA PRO A 35 2.42 18.66 -11.50
C PRO A 35 3.29 19.01 -12.72
N GLN A 36 4.58 18.65 -12.70
CA GLN A 36 5.51 18.83 -13.82
C GLN A 36 5.52 17.65 -14.81
N GLY A 37 4.72 16.59 -14.55
CA GLY A 37 4.55 15.45 -15.45
C GLY A 37 5.65 14.39 -15.39
N TYR A 38 6.43 14.31 -14.32
CA TYR A 38 7.47 13.29 -14.20
C TYR A 38 6.93 11.90 -13.84
N TRP A 39 5.78 11.81 -13.20
CA TRP A 39 5.10 10.55 -12.87
C TRP A 39 3.60 10.76 -12.71
N PHE A 40 2.85 9.69 -12.80
CA PHE A 40 1.40 9.67 -12.53
C PHE A 40 0.97 8.32 -11.95
N GLY A 41 -0.13 8.32 -11.20
CA GLY A 41 -0.74 7.13 -10.63
C GLY A 41 -1.41 6.26 -11.70
N VAL A 42 -1.25 4.96 -11.56
CA VAL A 42 -1.83 3.94 -12.44
C VAL A 42 -2.80 3.04 -11.69
N TYR A 43 -2.50 2.75 -10.44
CA TYR A 43 -3.34 1.96 -9.55
C TYR A 43 -3.22 2.47 -8.13
N GLY A 44 -4.17 2.09 -7.29
CA GLY A 44 -4.12 2.41 -5.88
C GLY A 44 -4.59 1.27 -5.00
N SER A 45 -4.29 1.37 -3.72
CA SER A 45 -4.71 0.38 -2.74
C SER A 45 -4.82 1.00 -1.36
N LEU A 46 -5.92 0.73 -0.65
CA LEU A 46 -6.11 1.12 0.75
C LEU A 46 -5.42 0.12 1.67
N LEU A 47 -4.69 0.62 2.67
CA LEU A 47 -4.10 -0.19 3.71
C LEU A 47 -5.17 -0.59 4.74
N GLY A 48 -5.10 -1.83 5.24
CA GLY A 48 -6.03 -2.34 6.25
C GLY A 48 -5.60 -3.70 6.76
N PHE A 49 -6.52 -4.36 7.43
CA PHE A 49 -6.32 -5.68 8.00
C PHE A 49 -7.19 -6.71 7.27
N CYS A 50 -6.60 -7.86 6.94
CA CYS A 50 -7.31 -9.03 6.46
C CYS A 50 -7.26 -10.09 7.56
N SER A 51 -8.39 -10.39 8.18
CA SER A 51 -8.46 -11.27 9.35
C SER A 51 -9.22 -12.55 9.04
N ASP A 52 -8.67 -13.69 9.41
CA ASP A 52 -9.43 -14.94 9.53
C ASP A 52 -10.27 -14.86 10.80
N GLN A 53 -11.53 -14.47 10.63
CA GLN A 53 -12.47 -14.30 11.74
C GLN A 53 -12.70 -15.60 12.51
N LYS A 54 -12.70 -16.76 11.84
CA LYS A 54 -12.89 -18.06 12.47
C LYS A 54 -11.71 -18.41 13.36
N ALA A 55 -10.48 -18.20 12.86
CA ALA A 55 -9.27 -18.45 13.62
C ALA A 55 -9.14 -17.53 14.85
N LEU A 56 -9.63 -16.30 14.77
CA LEU A 56 -9.71 -15.38 15.91
C LEU A 56 -10.78 -15.82 16.90
N ALA A 57 -11.98 -16.16 16.43
CA ALA A 57 -13.09 -16.58 17.29
C ALA A 57 -12.76 -17.82 18.12
N THR A 58 -12.03 -18.81 17.56
CA THR A 58 -11.57 -19.99 18.31
C THR A 58 -10.61 -19.66 19.46
N ARG A 59 -10.01 -18.47 19.44
CA ARG A 59 -9.12 -17.95 20.50
C ARG A 59 -9.81 -16.93 21.41
N GLY A 60 -11.12 -16.71 21.22
CA GLY A 60 -11.87 -15.70 21.95
C GLY A 60 -11.44 -14.24 21.63
N LEU A 61 -10.83 -14.02 20.46
CA LEU A 61 -10.31 -12.73 20.05
C LEU A 61 -11.23 -12.06 19.02
N PRO A 62 -11.48 -10.75 19.14
CA PRO A 62 -12.21 -9.99 18.12
C PRO A 62 -11.36 -9.73 16.88
N VAL A 63 -12.02 -9.41 15.76
CA VAL A 63 -11.37 -8.82 14.58
C VAL A 63 -10.88 -7.41 14.96
N PRO A 64 -9.58 -7.10 14.82
CA PRO A 64 -9.04 -5.81 15.22
C PRO A 64 -9.56 -4.68 14.31
N LYS A 65 -9.86 -3.53 14.93
CA LYS A 65 -10.34 -2.31 14.28
C LYS A 65 -9.46 -1.10 14.59
N SER A 66 -8.30 -1.31 15.17
CA SER A 66 -7.38 -0.24 15.53
C SER A 66 -5.93 -0.71 15.52
N TRP A 67 -4.99 0.22 15.32
CA TRP A 67 -3.57 -0.05 15.45
C TRP A 67 -3.19 -0.39 16.89
N GLU A 68 -3.86 0.26 17.86
CA GLU A 68 -3.65 0.00 19.28
C GLU A 68 -4.08 -1.42 19.68
N GLU A 69 -5.17 -1.92 19.08
CA GLU A 69 -5.58 -3.32 19.29
C GLU A 69 -4.52 -4.29 18.79
N LEU A 70 -3.96 -4.08 17.58
CA LEU A 70 -2.89 -4.92 17.04
C LEU A 70 -1.61 -4.89 17.89
N ALA A 71 -1.38 -3.84 18.64
CA ALA A 71 -0.24 -3.71 19.54
C ALA A 71 -0.42 -4.48 20.86
N LYS A 72 -1.60 -5.03 21.16
CA LYS A 72 -1.87 -5.77 22.40
C LYS A 72 -1.21 -7.15 22.38
N PRO A 73 -0.65 -7.63 23.51
CA PRO A 73 0.02 -8.93 23.60
C PRO A 73 -0.84 -10.13 23.19
N GLN A 74 -2.16 -10.02 23.30
CA GLN A 74 -3.10 -11.09 22.91
C GLN A 74 -3.02 -11.46 21.44
N TYR A 75 -2.48 -10.60 20.57
CA TYR A 75 -2.27 -10.85 19.14
C TYR A 75 -0.84 -11.31 18.81
N HIS A 76 -0.01 -11.54 19.84
CA HIS A 76 1.36 -12.03 19.64
C HIS A 76 1.37 -13.34 18.87
N GLY A 77 2.19 -13.42 17.83
CA GLY A 77 2.28 -14.58 16.95
C GLY A 77 1.13 -14.74 15.95
N LEU A 78 0.11 -13.87 15.99
CA LEU A 78 -1.07 -13.95 15.12
C LEU A 78 -1.05 -12.97 13.95
N VAL A 79 -0.09 -12.04 13.93
CA VAL A 79 0.00 -10.97 12.92
C VAL A 79 1.03 -11.32 11.86
N ALA A 80 0.64 -11.28 10.61
CA ALA A 80 1.53 -11.34 9.45
C ALA A 80 1.72 -9.94 8.85
N ALA A 81 2.95 -9.55 8.65
CA ALA A 81 3.33 -8.29 8.00
C ALA A 81 4.57 -8.47 7.14
N SER A 82 4.83 -7.49 6.27
CA SER A 82 6.05 -7.47 5.45
C SER A 82 7.13 -6.58 6.07
N SER A 83 8.36 -6.79 5.64
CA SER A 83 9.47 -5.89 5.97
C SER A 83 9.39 -4.60 5.14
N PRO A 84 9.44 -3.41 5.74
CA PRO A 84 9.51 -2.14 5.01
C PRO A 84 10.83 -1.97 4.23
N LEU A 85 11.85 -2.77 4.51
CA LEU A 85 13.11 -2.76 3.76
C LEU A 85 12.95 -3.33 2.34
N THR A 86 11.96 -4.21 2.13
CA THR A 86 11.73 -4.91 0.86
C THR A 86 10.36 -4.63 0.25
N SER A 87 9.39 -4.12 1.04
CA SER A 87 7.99 -3.94 0.64
C SER A 87 7.53 -2.49 0.75
N GLY A 88 7.03 -1.93 -0.33
CA GLY A 88 6.35 -0.62 -0.33
C GLY A 88 5.09 -0.60 0.53
N THR A 89 4.32 -1.71 0.55
CA THR A 89 3.15 -1.87 1.42
C THR A 89 3.53 -1.71 2.89
N ALA A 90 4.58 -2.39 3.33
CA ALA A 90 5.05 -2.29 4.71
C ALA A 90 5.64 -0.91 5.03
N PHE A 91 6.27 -0.25 4.05
CA PHE A 91 6.69 1.14 4.23
C PHE A 91 5.48 2.09 4.37
N THR A 92 4.36 1.80 3.69
CA THR A 92 3.10 2.54 3.90
C THR A 92 2.58 2.37 5.33
N VAL A 93 2.71 1.18 5.95
CA VAL A 93 2.38 0.98 7.38
C VAL A 93 3.21 1.92 8.26
N VAL A 94 4.53 1.93 8.08
CA VAL A 94 5.43 2.81 8.85
C VAL A 94 5.04 4.28 8.69
N ARG A 95 4.74 4.72 7.47
CA ARG A 95 4.34 6.09 7.17
C ARG A 95 3.02 6.47 7.84
N VAL A 96 2.02 5.57 7.83
CA VAL A 96 0.72 5.79 8.47
C VAL A 96 0.90 5.95 9.97
N LEU A 97 1.68 5.07 10.59
CA LEU A 97 1.95 5.13 12.02
C LEU A 97 2.77 6.37 12.42
N ASP A 98 3.70 6.81 11.55
CA ASP A 98 4.41 8.09 11.73
C ASP A 98 3.46 9.30 11.68
N GLU A 99 2.50 9.29 10.77
CA GLU A 99 1.51 10.36 10.64
C GLU A 99 0.55 10.42 11.85
N ILE A 100 0.09 9.27 12.33
CA ILE A 100 -0.88 9.16 13.45
C ILE A 100 -0.20 9.45 14.80
N TYR A 101 0.93 8.81 15.06
CA TYR A 101 1.55 8.81 16.40
C TYR A 101 2.71 9.79 16.57
N ALA A 102 3.16 10.44 15.50
CA ALA A 102 4.19 11.47 15.52
C ALA A 102 5.44 11.07 16.36
N LYS A 103 5.69 11.76 17.48
CA LYS A 103 6.83 11.47 18.36
C LYS A 103 6.81 10.05 18.95
N GLN A 104 5.63 9.42 19.04
CA GLN A 104 5.45 8.07 19.58
C GLN A 104 5.44 6.98 18.50
N ALA A 105 5.63 7.34 17.22
CA ALA A 105 5.53 6.42 16.10
C ALA A 105 6.47 5.21 16.21
N SER A 106 7.72 5.40 16.64
CA SER A 106 8.67 4.30 16.83
C SER A 106 8.20 3.28 17.88
N THR A 107 7.57 3.75 18.96
CA THR A 107 6.99 2.90 19.99
C THR A 107 5.78 2.13 19.47
N ALA A 108 4.87 2.78 18.73
CA ALA A 108 3.71 2.13 18.14
C ALA A 108 4.11 1.08 17.12
N ILE A 109 5.05 1.41 16.21
CA ILE A 109 5.58 0.47 15.22
C ILE A 109 6.20 -0.75 15.93
N ARG A 110 7.03 -0.52 16.97
CA ARG A 110 7.66 -1.60 17.73
C ARG A 110 6.61 -2.56 18.30
N LYS A 111 5.62 -2.05 19.04
CA LYS A 111 4.59 -2.89 19.67
C LYS A 111 3.81 -3.73 18.66
N ILE A 112 3.52 -3.19 17.45
CA ILE A 112 2.82 -3.93 16.41
C ILE A 112 3.74 -5.01 15.82
N TYR A 113 4.99 -4.66 15.48
CA TYR A 113 5.93 -5.60 14.85
C TYR A 113 6.47 -6.66 15.80
N ASP A 114 6.47 -6.41 17.12
CA ASP A 114 6.78 -7.44 18.14
C ASP A 114 5.71 -8.55 18.18
N ASN A 115 4.49 -8.29 17.66
CA ASN A 115 3.45 -9.30 17.49
C ASN A 115 3.57 -10.12 16.19
N VAL A 116 4.53 -9.77 15.31
CA VAL A 116 4.77 -10.43 14.04
C VAL A 116 5.90 -11.45 14.19
N PRO A 117 5.63 -12.76 14.17
CA PRO A 117 6.64 -13.77 14.42
C PRO A 117 7.68 -13.88 13.29
N ARG A 118 7.29 -13.57 12.08
CA ARG A 118 8.14 -13.62 10.88
C ARG A 118 7.69 -12.61 9.82
N LEU A 119 8.61 -11.77 9.37
CA LEU A 119 8.38 -10.82 8.30
C LEU A 119 8.43 -11.49 6.92
N THR A 120 7.51 -11.10 6.06
CA THR A 120 7.54 -11.49 4.64
C THR A 120 8.27 -10.42 3.79
N ASN A 121 8.71 -10.81 2.58
CA ASN A 121 9.47 -9.93 1.70
C ASN A 121 8.61 -9.13 0.69
N SER A 122 7.31 -9.42 0.59
CA SER A 122 6.41 -8.74 -0.35
C SER A 122 5.09 -8.38 0.30
N GLY A 123 4.47 -7.29 -0.16
CA GLY A 123 3.21 -6.79 0.39
C GLY A 123 2.01 -7.72 0.20
N THR A 124 2.06 -8.65 -0.74
CA THR A 124 0.99 -9.65 -0.99
C THR A 124 1.14 -10.91 -0.14
N ALA A 125 2.34 -11.18 0.39
CA ALA A 125 2.62 -12.41 1.11
C ALA A 125 1.88 -12.54 2.47
N PRO A 126 1.63 -11.49 3.26
CA PRO A 126 0.92 -11.61 4.53
C PRO A 126 -0.46 -12.27 4.40
N VAL A 127 -1.22 -11.98 3.33
CA VAL A 127 -2.51 -12.64 3.11
C VAL A 127 -2.34 -14.14 2.88
N LYS A 128 -1.31 -14.54 2.13
CA LYS A 128 -1.04 -15.97 1.89
C LYS A 128 -0.71 -16.71 3.19
N VAL A 129 0.00 -16.06 4.12
CA VAL A 129 0.30 -16.59 5.46
C VAL A 129 -1.00 -16.82 6.25
N VAL A 130 -1.95 -15.87 6.19
CA VAL A 130 -3.27 -16.02 6.82
C VAL A 130 -4.10 -17.14 6.14
N LEU A 131 -4.11 -17.17 4.82
CA LEU A 131 -4.80 -18.22 4.06
C LEU A 131 -4.19 -19.62 4.30
N ALA A 132 -2.91 -19.73 4.58
CA ALA A 132 -2.25 -20.96 5.00
C ALA A 132 -2.59 -21.38 6.45
N GLY A 133 -3.17 -20.47 7.25
CA GLY A 133 -3.48 -20.72 8.67
C GLY A 133 -2.27 -20.52 9.61
N GLU A 134 -1.17 -19.94 9.12
CA GLU A 134 0.04 -19.68 9.89
C GLU A 134 -0.06 -18.40 10.73
N ALA A 135 -0.99 -17.49 10.37
CA ALA A 135 -1.37 -16.32 11.15
C ALA A 135 -2.89 -16.10 11.05
N ALA A 136 -3.44 -15.19 11.86
CA ALA A 136 -4.86 -14.87 11.83
C ALA A 136 -5.15 -13.48 11.24
N ILE A 137 -4.17 -12.59 11.18
CA ILE A 137 -4.33 -11.20 10.75
C ILE A 137 -3.19 -10.83 9.80
N ALA A 138 -3.50 -10.31 8.62
CA ALA A 138 -2.52 -9.72 7.72
C ALA A 138 -2.65 -8.20 7.70
N ILE A 139 -1.54 -7.49 7.88
CA ILE A 139 -1.45 -6.05 7.61
C ILE A 139 -1.01 -5.89 6.15
N THR A 140 -1.93 -5.41 5.29
CA THR A 140 -1.66 -5.31 3.85
C THR A 140 -2.61 -4.35 3.15
N PHE A 141 -2.49 -4.22 1.84
CA PHE A 141 -3.52 -3.54 1.04
C PHE A 141 -4.76 -4.43 0.86
N THR A 142 -5.92 -3.88 1.18
CA THR A 142 -7.19 -4.62 1.24
C THR A 142 -7.64 -5.25 -0.07
N PRO A 143 -7.29 -4.76 -1.27
CA PRO A 143 -7.57 -5.51 -2.50
C PRO A 143 -6.91 -6.90 -2.53
N TYR A 144 -5.79 -7.12 -1.83
CA TYR A 144 -5.14 -8.45 -1.76
C TYR A 144 -5.92 -9.45 -0.92
N CYS A 145 -6.81 -8.97 -0.02
CA CYS A 145 -7.68 -9.83 0.77
C CYS A 145 -8.75 -10.56 -0.07
N ALA A 146 -9.00 -10.07 -1.28
CA ALA A 146 -9.93 -10.68 -2.22
C ALA A 146 -9.31 -11.85 -3.03
N ASP A 147 -8.18 -12.41 -2.57
CA ASP A 147 -7.57 -13.58 -3.17
C ASP A 147 -8.57 -14.76 -3.14
N LYS A 148 -9.04 -15.12 -4.32
CA LYS A 148 -10.04 -16.18 -4.53
C LYS A 148 -9.41 -17.58 -4.67
N SER A 149 -8.13 -17.72 -4.38
CA SER A 149 -7.40 -18.99 -4.57
C SER A 149 -7.93 -20.12 -3.68
N ASP A 150 -8.59 -19.79 -2.56
CA ASP A 150 -9.33 -20.76 -1.75
C ASP A 150 -10.70 -20.19 -1.35
N ALA A 151 -11.75 -20.58 -2.09
CA ALA A 151 -13.13 -20.14 -1.83
C ALA A 151 -13.66 -20.56 -0.45
N ARG A 152 -12.99 -21.47 0.27
CA ARG A 152 -13.37 -21.93 1.61
C ARG A 152 -12.87 -21.03 2.73
N LYS A 153 -11.94 -20.13 2.43
CA LYS A 153 -11.35 -19.21 3.41
C LYS A 153 -11.80 -17.79 3.13
N THR A 154 -12.69 -17.30 3.97
CA THR A 154 -13.17 -15.93 3.92
C THR A 154 -12.40 -15.09 4.93
N VAL A 155 -11.69 -14.08 4.49
CA VAL A 155 -11.09 -13.08 5.36
C VAL A 155 -12.01 -11.87 5.50
N THR A 156 -12.11 -11.37 6.71
CA THR A 156 -12.83 -10.13 7.02
C THR A 156 -11.86 -8.96 6.88
N ILE A 157 -12.29 -7.93 6.13
CA ILE A 157 -11.53 -6.68 5.98
C ILE A 157 -11.96 -5.72 7.07
N SER A 158 -11.00 -5.12 7.77
CA SER A 158 -11.23 -4.01 8.68
C SER A 158 -10.19 -2.91 8.46
N TYR A 159 -10.58 -1.69 8.86
CA TYR A 159 -9.72 -0.51 8.79
C TYR A 159 -9.51 0.06 10.19
N PRO A 160 -8.29 0.54 10.50
CA PRO A 160 -7.99 1.10 11.82
C PRO A 160 -8.70 2.44 12.03
N GLN A 161 -9.35 2.58 13.18
CA GLN A 161 -10.15 3.76 13.55
C GLN A 161 -9.32 5.03 13.72
N GLU A 162 -8.05 4.91 14.08
CA GLU A 162 -7.12 6.04 14.21
C GLU A 162 -6.72 6.62 12.86
N GLY A 163 -6.94 5.86 11.79
CA GLY A 163 -6.66 6.26 10.43
C GLY A 163 -5.85 5.24 9.65
N THR A 164 -6.03 5.29 8.35
CA THR A 164 -5.27 4.54 7.37
C THR A 164 -4.83 5.43 6.22
N SER A 165 -4.16 4.87 5.22
CA SER A 165 -3.80 5.60 4.02
C SER A 165 -3.78 4.66 2.81
N TYR A 166 -3.34 5.18 1.70
CA TYR A 166 -3.31 4.46 0.43
C TYR A 166 -1.94 4.58 -0.25
N GLU A 167 -1.65 3.62 -1.11
CA GLU A 167 -0.55 3.71 -2.06
C GLU A 167 -1.05 4.29 -3.39
N ILE A 168 -0.20 5.06 -4.04
CA ILE A 168 -0.33 5.46 -5.43
C ILE A 168 0.74 4.70 -6.20
N GLY A 169 0.37 3.57 -6.79
CA GLY A 169 1.24 2.84 -7.70
C GLY A 169 1.41 3.63 -8.99
N SER A 170 2.64 3.94 -9.35
CA SER A 170 2.91 4.96 -10.37
C SER A 170 3.65 4.44 -11.60
N ALA A 171 3.63 5.26 -12.65
CA ALA A 171 4.39 5.08 -13.87
C ALA A 171 5.12 6.38 -14.27
N ALA A 172 6.22 6.25 -14.99
CA ALA A 172 7.02 7.37 -15.48
C ALA A 172 7.79 6.98 -16.75
N LEU A 173 8.19 7.98 -17.51
CA LEU A 173 9.11 7.86 -18.62
C LEU A 173 10.56 7.97 -18.12
N LEU A 174 11.38 6.97 -18.32
CA LEU A 174 12.80 7.03 -18.00
C LEU A 174 13.54 8.02 -18.92
N LYS A 175 14.53 8.75 -18.38
CA LYS A 175 15.31 9.73 -19.14
C LYS A 175 15.99 9.10 -20.35
N ASN A 176 16.54 7.90 -20.19
CA ASN A 176 17.31 7.18 -21.21
C ASN A 176 16.53 5.97 -21.77
N ALA A 177 15.20 6.08 -21.89
CA ALA A 177 14.40 5.02 -22.51
C ALA A 177 14.82 4.81 -23.97
N ARG A 178 15.21 3.58 -24.31
CA ARG A 178 15.64 3.22 -25.67
C ARG A 178 14.50 3.29 -26.69
N HIS A 179 13.33 2.82 -26.29
CA HIS A 179 12.09 2.81 -27.06
C HIS A 179 11.13 3.90 -26.56
N ARG A 180 11.52 5.16 -26.75
CA ARG A 180 10.82 6.31 -26.17
C ARG A 180 9.44 6.53 -26.77
N GLY A 181 9.24 6.24 -28.06
CA GLY A 181 7.95 6.31 -28.72
C GLY A 181 6.96 5.32 -28.15
N GLU A 182 7.33 4.07 -28.10
CA GLU A 182 6.51 2.96 -27.58
C GLU A 182 6.23 3.14 -26.07
N ALA A 183 7.21 3.61 -25.33
CA ALA A 183 7.04 3.94 -23.91
C ALA A 183 5.97 5.02 -23.70
N LYS A 184 5.91 6.06 -24.55
CA LYS A 184 4.85 7.08 -24.49
C LYS A 184 3.50 6.50 -24.83
N MET A 185 3.39 5.69 -25.89
CA MET A 185 2.13 5.02 -26.27
C MET A 185 1.61 4.14 -25.12
N PHE A 186 2.50 3.40 -24.46
CA PHE A 186 2.13 2.60 -23.30
C PHE A 186 1.67 3.46 -22.11
N LEU A 187 2.32 4.59 -21.84
CA LEU A 187 1.92 5.52 -20.79
C LEU A 187 0.58 6.20 -21.12
N ASP A 188 0.33 6.53 -22.38
CA ASP A 188 -0.96 7.05 -22.84
C ASP A 188 -2.07 6.04 -22.56
N TRP A 189 -1.88 4.79 -22.96
CA TRP A 189 -2.84 3.71 -22.69
C TRP A 189 -3.06 3.49 -21.20
N LEU A 190 -1.99 3.45 -20.36
CA LEU A 190 -2.08 3.30 -18.92
C LEU A 190 -2.88 4.43 -18.23
N SER A 191 -2.88 5.63 -18.81
CA SER A 191 -3.62 6.78 -18.28
C SER A 191 -5.11 6.77 -18.63
N GLN A 192 -5.53 5.90 -19.54
CA GLN A 192 -6.90 5.76 -20.00
C GLN A 192 -7.65 4.67 -19.22
N LYS A 193 -8.99 4.69 -19.33
CA LYS A 193 -9.88 3.72 -18.69
C LYS A 193 -9.47 2.27 -18.99
N SER A 194 -9.19 1.93 -20.24
CA SER A 194 -8.81 0.58 -20.69
C SER A 194 -7.54 0.05 -19.98
N GLY A 195 -6.52 0.90 -19.81
CA GLY A 195 -5.30 0.53 -19.10
C GLY A 195 -5.51 0.39 -17.59
N GLN A 196 -6.33 1.26 -17.01
CA GLN A 196 -6.65 1.24 -15.58
C GLN A 196 -7.50 0.01 -15.18
N GLU A 197 -8.42 -0.43 -16.03
CA GLU A 197 -9.27 -1.61 -15.78
C GLU A 197 -8.46 -2.93 -15.72
N VAL A 198 -7.31 -3.02 -16.37
CA VAL A 198 -6.46 -4.21 -16.32
C VAL A 198 -5.99 -4.49 -14.88
N ALA A 199 -5.64 -3.47 -14.11
CA ALA A 199 -5.25 -3.63 -12.71
C ALA A 199 -6.41 -4.18 -11.86
N VAL A 200 -7.64 -3.76 -12.12
CA VAL A 200 -8.85 -4.22 -11.42
C VAL A 200 -9.16 -5.70 -11.71
N LYS A 201 -8.90 -6.14 -12.95
CA LYS A 201 -9.20 -7.50 -13.43
C LYS A 201 -8.06 -8.49 -13.22
N SER A 202 -6.93 -8.07 -12.67
CA SER A 202 -5.76 -8.94 -12.47
C SER A 202 -5.98 -9.99 -11.37
N ALA A 203 -5.13 -11.03 -11.35
CA ALA A 203 -5.14 -12.05 -10.31
C ALA A 203 -4.82 -11.49 -8.90
N THR A 204 -4.10 -10.37 -8.86
CA THR A 204 -3.90 -9.55 -7.65
C THR A 204 -4.59 -8.20 -7.87
N PRO A 205 -5.90 -8.10 -7.65
CA PRO A 205 -6.67 -6.92 -8.03
C PRO A 205 -6.19 -5.70 -7.27
N GLN A 206 -6.31 -4.55 -7.94
CA GLN A 206 -5.97 -3.25 -7.39
C GLN A 206 -7.04 -2.23 -7.77
N LEU A 207 -7.12 -1.12 -7.07
CA LEU A 207 -8.08 -0.07 -7.39
C LEU A 207 -7.56 0.76 -8.56
N ALA A 208 -8.42 1.05 -9.53
CA ALA A 208 -8.14 2.07 -10.52
C ALA A 208 -7.95 3.44 -9.85
N ILE A 209 -7.21 4.34 -10.51
CA ILE A 209 -6.97 5.71 -10.01
C ILE A 209 -7.95 6.71 -10.64
N THR A 210 -8.36 6.49 -11.89
CA THR A 210 -9.16 7.45 -12.66
C THR A 210 -10.59 7.57 -12.14
N ARG A 211 -11.17 8.76 -12.28
CA ARG A 211 -12.52 9.10 -11.77
C ARG A 211 -13.66 8.43 -12.54
N ASP A 212 -13.42 8.05 -13.77
CA ASP A 212 -14.38 7.45 -14.69
C ASP A 212 -14.61 5.95 -14.49
N ILE A 213 -13.96 5.36 -13.49
CA ILE A 213 -14.15 3.96 -13.10
C ILE A 213 -14.84 3.89 -11.73
N PRO A 214 -16.05 3.30 -11.65
CA PRO A 214 -16.73 3.10 -10.38
C PRO A 214 -15.89 2.28 -9.39
N GLY A 215 -15.91 2.68 -8.12
CA GLY A 215 -15.14 2.01 -7.07
C GLY A 215 -13.62 2.24 -7.14
N SER A 216 -13.17 3.14 -8.03
CA SER A 216 -11.77 3.56 -8.09
C SER A 216 -11.29 4.18 -6.77
N LEU A 217 -9.98 4.27 -6.58
CA LEU A 217 -9.43 4.98 -5.42
C LEU A 217 -9.91 6.43 -5.38
N ALA A 218 -9.96 7.12 -6.54
CA ALA A 218 -10.46 8.48 -6.63
C ALA A 218 -11.91 8.60 -6.14
N SER A 219 -12.82 7.70 -6.54
CA SER A 219 -14.21 7.72 -6.10
C SER A 219 -14.37 7.38 -4.62
N ARG A 220 -13.55 6.49 -4.07
CA ARG A 220 -13.54 6.19 -2.61
C ARG A 220 -13.08 7.37 -1.78
N LEU A 221 -12.04 8.09 -2.22
CA LEU A 221 -11.55 9.28 -1.54
C LEU A 221 -12.53 10.46 -1.59
N GLN A 222 -13.40 10.53 -2.61
CA GLN A 222 -14.47 11.54 -2.68
C GLN A 222 -15.59 11.30 -1.64
N GLN A 223 -15.77 10.08 -1.17
CA GLN A 223 -16.76 9.75 -0.14
C GLN A 223 -16.35 10.25 1.26
N ALA A 224 -15.25 11.01 1.35
CA ALA A 224 -14.78 11.71 2.55
C ALA A 224 -14.77 10.83 3.80
N ASP A 225 -14.18 9.64 3.71
CA ASP A 225 -13.90 8.85 4.90
C ASP A 225 -12.85 9.61 5.75
N PRO A 226 -13.22 10.13 6.93
CA PRO A 226 -12.33 10.97 7.74
C PRO A 226 -11.10 10.20 8.24
N TYR A 227 -11.12 8.88 8.15
CA TYR A 227 -10.02 8.02 8.57
C TYR A 227 -8.98 7.77 7.48
N ILE A 228 -9.20 8.25 6.24
CA ILE A 228 -8.21 8.08 5.16
C ILE A 228 -7.26 9.27 5.11
N LEU A 229 -6.06 9.09 5.66
CA LEU A 229 -4.98 10.07 5.60
C LEU A 229 -4.47 10.24 4.16
N PRO A 230 -4.18 11.48 3.71
CA PRO A 230 -3.68 11.71 2.38
C PRO A 230 -2.30 11.06 2.17
N ALA A 231 -2.10 10.44 1.01
CA ALA A 231 -0.76 10.04 0.60
C ALA A 231 0.08 11.30 0.34
N ARG A 232 1.29 11.36 0.93
CA ARG A 232 2.23 12.49 0.83
C ARG A 232 3.56 12.02 0.26
N PRO A 233 3.66 11.72 -1.06
CA PRO A 233 4.85 11.08 -1.64
C PRO A 233 6.15 11.85 -1.40
N GLN A 234 6.09 13.20 -1.39
CA GLN A 234 7.26 14.04 -1.15
C GLN A 234 7.79 13.91 0.28
N LYS A 235 6.88 13.90 1.28
CA LYS A 235 7.22 13.68 2.69
C LYS A 235 7.72 12.24 2.89
N SER A 236 7.02 11.25 2.34
CA SER A 236 7.40 9.85 2.40
C SER A 236 8.80 9.61 1.83
N ALA A 237 9.12 10.24 0.70
CA ALA A 237 10.45 10.17 0.11
C ALA A 237 11.54 10.83 0.99
N ALA A 238 11.22 11.91 1.69
CA ALA A 238 12.17 12.59 2.58
C ALA A 238 12.45 11.78 3.86
N ASP A 239 11.43 11.13 4.42
CA ASP A 239 11.53 10.38 5.68
C ASP A 239 12.01 8.92 5.49
N ARG A 240 12.08 8.44 4.24
CA ARG A 240 12.31 7.03 3.93
C ARG A 240 13.58 6.47 4.56
N ASP A 241 14.71 7.10 4.31
CA ASP A 241 16.01 6.56 4.77
C ASP A 241 16.11 6.53 6.29
N ARG A 242 15.54 7.52 6.98
CA ARG A 242 15.44 7.56 8.45
C ARG A 242 14.69 6.33 8.97
N TRP A 243 13.51 6.04 8.43
CA TRP A 243 12.68 4.94 8.89
C TRP A 243 13.24 3.57 8.52
N LEU A 244 13.81 3.41 7.33
CA LEU A 244 14.45 2.15 6.93
C LEU A 244 15.67 1.85 7.79
N THR A 245 16.51 2.86 8.07
CA THR A 245 17.66 2.71 8.96
C THR A 245 17.23 2.35 10.38
N TRP A 246 16.19 3.01 10.90
CA TRP A 246 15.66 2.70 12.22
C TRP A 246 15.11 1.26 12.28
N PHE A 247 14.33 0.85 11.27
CA PHE A 247 13.73 -0.49 11.22
C PHE A 247 14.78 -1.60 11.13
N ALA A 248 15.82 -1.41 10.34
CA ALA A 248 16.92 -2.37 10.20
C ALA A 248 17.63 -2.69 11.54
N ARG A 249 17.65 -1.74 12.47
CA ARG A 249 18.27 -1.87 13.78
C ARG A 249 17.42 -2.64 14.81
N GLN A 250 16.15 -2.97 14.50
CA GLN A 250 15.25 -3.61 15.47
C GLN A 250 15.44 -5.13 15.59
N GLY A 251 16.12 -5.77 14.64
CA GLY A 251 16.42 -7.19 14.69
C GLY A 251 15.28 -8.14 14.31
N TRP A 252 14.14 -7.64 13.79
CA TRP A 252 12.98 -8.45 13.37
C TRP A 252 13.22 -9.31 12.12
N GLN A 253 14.39 -9.23 11.50
CA GLN A 253 14.72 -9.93 10.23
C GLN A 253 15.43 -11.28 10.45
N LYS A 254 15.41 -11.79 11.66
CA LYS A 254 16.05 -13.08 11.98
C LYS A 254 15.19 -14.26 11.57
#